data_a2668feb32cd78551a0b4455e70ea2e4
#
_entry.id   a2668feb32cd78551a0b4455e70ea2e4
#
_cell.length_a   1.000
_cell.length_b   1.000
_cell.length_c   1.000
_cell.angle_alpha   90.00
_cell.angle_beta   90.00
_cell.angle_gamma   90.00
#
_symmetry.space_group_name_H-M   'P 1'
#
loop_
_entity.id
_entity.type
_entity.pdbx_description
1 polymer ?
#
loop_
_entity_poly.entity_id
_entity_poly.type
_entity_poly.pdbx_seq_one_letter_code
_entity_poly.pdbx_strand_id
1 'polypeptide(L)'
;MSKYKLIAIDCDGTLLDSITTIHPENIKTIKKLSKIGYKIVIATGRPFRASKNFYYELELDTPMINYNGAYIHSPNDKQFIPLKKTIDKGFIIELENQLGNHFKSVMAETEDEVFVYNNNPKLSAYFWQKEFQ
;
A
#
# COMPACT_ATOMS: atom_id res chain seq x y z
N MET A 1 24.86 21.72 1.11
CA MET A 1 24.04 20.67 1.77
C MET A 1 22.64 20.69 1.17
N SER A 2 22.09 19.56 0.74
CA SER A 2 20.73 19.50 0.21
C SER A 2 19.72 19.97 1.26
N LYS A 3 18.82 20.88 0.85
CA LYS A 3 17.77 21.43 1.73
C LYS A 3 16.70 20.38 2.07
N TYR A 4 16.60 19.30 1.28
CA TYR A 4 15.58 18.28 1.40
C TYR A 4 16.22 16.92 1.71
N LYS A 5 15.74 16.29 2.76
CA LYS A 5 16.16 14.97 3.22
C LYS A 5 14.95 14.03 3.23
N LEU A 6 14.32 13.86 2.06
CA LEU A 6 13.18 12.96 1.89
C LEU A 6 13.52 11.87 0.88
N ILE A 7 13.20 10.64 1.23
CA ILE A 7 13.36 9.46 0.38
C ILE A 7 11.99 8.75 0.34
N ALA A 8 11.40 8.64 -0.84
CA ALA A 8 10.23 7.81 -1.08
C ALA A 8 10.71 6.45 -1.62
N ILE A 9 10.19 5.37 -1.04
CA ILE A 9 10.60 3.99 -1.36
C ILE A 9 9.35 3.18 -1.70
N ASP A 10 9.37 2.50 -2.84
CA ASP A 10 8.38 1.50 -3.18
C ASP A 10 8.64 0.18 -2.43
N CYS A 11 7.59 -0.63 -2.25
CA CYS A 11 7.70 -1.92 -1.59
C CYS A 11 8.18 -3.01 -2.55
N ASP A 12 7.36 -3.34 -3.54
CA ASP A 12 7.56 -4.54 -4.37
C ASP A 12 8.72 -4.39 -5.36
N GLY A 13 9.71 -5.28 -5.25
CA GLY A 13 10.88 -5.24 -6.11
C GLY A 13 11.89 -4.12 -5.79
N THR A 14 11.67 -3.35 -4.71
CA THR A 14 12.55 -2.26 -4.26
C THR A 14 12.95 -2.44 -2.80
N LEU A 15 12.02 -2.25 -1.87
CA LEU A 15 12.26 -2.39 -0.43
C LEU A 15 12.30 -3.86 -0.03
N LEU A 16 11.43 -4.66 -0.62
CA LEU A 16 11.24 -6.07 -0.29
C LEU A 16 12.13 -6.96 -1.14
N ASP A 17 12.76 -7.95 -0.52
CA ASP A 17 13.48 -9.05 -1.16
C ASP A 17 12.55 -10.21 -1.56
N SER A 18 11.41 -10.28 -0.89
CA SER A 18 10.31 -11.19 -1.15
C SER A 18 8.99 -10.44 -0.97
N ILE A 19 7.86 -11.14 -1.13
CA ILE A 19 6.54 -10.53 -0.99
C ILE A 19 6.27 -10.00 0.43
N THR A 20 6.93 -10.58 1.43
CA THR A 20 6.62 -10.34 2.84
C THR A 20 7.81 -9.89 3.68
N THR A 21 9.00 -9.80 3.11
CA THR A 21 10.24 -9.62 3.89
C THR A 21 11.06 -8.46 3.36
N ILE A 22 11.49 -7.60 4.28
CA ILE A 22 12.49 -6.56 3.99
C ILE A 22 13.89 -7.16 4.21
N HIS A 23 14.80 -6.94 3.27
CA HIS A 23 16.18 -7.38 3.43
C HIS A 23 16.81 -6.72 4.67
N PRO A 24 17.51 -7.46 5.56
CA PRO A 24 18.05 -6.92 6.81
C PRO A 24 18.95 -5.70 6.64
N GLU A 25 19.74 -5.64 5.56
CA GLU A 25 20.59 -4.48 5.27
C GLU A 25 19.77 -3.23 4.88
N ASN A 26 18.60 -3.41 4.24
CA ASN A 26 17.67 -2.30 3.97
C ASN A 26 17.10 -1.74 5.28
N ILE A 27 16.67 -2.60 6.20
CA ILE A 27 16.20 -2.20 7.54
C ILE A 27 17.25 -1.36 8.25
N LYS A 28 18.47 -1.87 8.34
CA LYS A 28 19.59 -1.21 8.99
C LYS A 28 19.93 0.15 8.36
N THR A 29 19.94 0.19 7.03
CA THR A 29 20.25 1.40 6.28
C THR A 29 19.18 2.47 6.47
N ILE A 30 17.90 2.10 6.37
CA ILE A 30 16.76 3.02 6.53
C ILE A 30 16.73 3.57 7.94
N LYS A 31 16.87 2.73 8.98
CA LYS A 31 16.94 3.20 10.37
C LYS A 31 18.12 4.14 10.62
N LYS A 32 19.28 3.89 10.00
CA LYS A 32 20.44 4.80 10.08
C LYS A 32 20.14 6.14 9.41
N LEU A 33 19.52 6.13 8.22
CA LEU A 33 19.15 7.36 7.51
C LEU A 33 18.12 8.18 8.31
N SER A 34 17.11 7.55 8.89
CA SER A 34 16.14 8.21 9.76
C SER A 34 16.82 8.89 10.95
N LYS A 35 17.77 8.22 11.61
CA LYS A 35 18.52 8.78 12.75
C LYS A 35 19.34 10.02 12.39
N ILE A 36 19.84 10.14 11.18
CA ILE A 36 20.58 11.33 10.71
C ILE A 36 19.69 12.36 10.03
N GLY A 37 18.36 12.23 10.19
CA GLY A 37 17.36 13.24 9.84
C GLY A 37 16.78 13.14 8.43
N TYR A 38 16.93 12.01 7.73
CA TYR A 38 16.17 11.75 6.52
C TYR A 38 14.73 11.36 6.87
N LYS A 39 13.77 11.92 6.15
CA LYS A 39 12.37 11.48 6.18
C LYS A 39 12.17 10.37 5.14
N ILE A 40 11.82 9.19 5.61
CA ILE A 40 11.59 8.02 4.76
C ILE A 40 10.09 7.81 4.63
N VAL A 41 9.60 7.76 3.41
CA VAL A 41 8.18 7.57 3.08
C VAL A 41 8.01 6.29 2.27
N ILE A 42 7.16 5.39 2.71
CA ILE A 42 6.73 4.26 1.89
C ILE A 42 5.67 4.76 0.91
N ALA A 43 5.89 4.48 -0.38
CA ALA A 43 4.96 4.81 -1.46
C ALA A 43 4.70 3.54 -2.29
N THR A 44 3.53 2.94 -2.14
CA THR A 44 3.23 1.61 -2.68
C THR A 44 1.83 1.52 -3.29
N GLY A 45 1.64 0.58 -4.20
CA GLY A 45 0.31 0.16 -4.67
C GLY A 45 -0.49 -0.62 -3.63
N ARG A 46 0.17 -1.17 -2.62
CA ARG A 46 -0.47 -1.98 -1.58
C ARG A 46 -1.44 -1.17 -0.72
N PRO A 47 -2.53 -1.79 -0.23
CA PRO A 47 -3.34 -1.23 0.86
C PRO A 47 -2.52 -1.14 2.16
N PHE A 48 -2.96 -0.29 3.09
CA PHE A 48 -2.27 -0.16 4.38
C PHE A 48 -2.22 -1.49 5.14
N ARG A 49 -3.32 -2.24 5.16
CA ARG A 49 -3.38 -3.56 5.83
C ARG A 49 -2.29 -4.54 5.37
N ALA A 50 -1.87 -4.46 4.09
CA ALA A 50 -0.84 -5.32 3.49
C ALA A 50 0.59 -4.74 3.58
N SER A 51 0.74 -3.53 4.10
CA SER A 51 2.05 -2.84 4.16
C SER A 51 2.38 -2.27 5.55
N LYS A 52 1.42 -2.27 6.48
CA LYS A 52 1.61 -1.73 7.84
C LYS A 52 2.76 -2.35 8.61
N ASN A 53 2.99 -3.66 8.42
CA ASN A 53 4.06 -4.36 9.13
C ASN A 53 5.44 -3.80 8.74
N PHE A 54 5.65 -3.48 7.47
CA PHE A 54 6.91 -2.88 7.00
C PHE A 54 7.12 -1.48 7.59
N TYR A 55 6.05 -0.69 7.67
CA TYR A 55 6.08 0.63 8.27
C TYR A 55 6.54 0.59 9.74
N TYR A 56 5.97 -0.33 10.52
CA TYR A 56 6.32 -0.49 11.93
C TYR A 56 7.68 -1.16 12.14
N GLU A 57 8.06 -2.12 11.30
CA GLU A 57 9.38 -2.76 11.35
C GLU A 57 10.51 -1.76 11.07
N LEU A 58 10.27 -0.80 10.19
CA LEU A 58 11.20 0.29 9.89
C LEU A 58 11.15 1.42 10.93
N GLU A 59 10.24 1.37 11.90
CA GLU A 59 10.07 2.40 12.96
C GLU A 59 9.83 3.80 12.37
N LEU A 60 9.01 3.88 11.31
CA LEU A 60 8.74 5.15 10.64
C LEU A 60 7.74 6.02 11.43
N ASP A 61 7.95 7.34 11.32
CA ASP A 61 7.08 8.39 11.89
C ASP A 61 6.46 9.30 10.81
N THR A 62 6.67 8.98 9.56
CA THR A 62 6.28 9.78 8.40
C THR A 62 4.90 9.37 7.88
N PRO A 63 4.24 10.21 7.07
CA PRO A 63 3.11 9.76 6.28
C PRO A 63 3.45 8.57 5.39
N MET A 64 2.43 7.80 5.05
CA MET A 64 2.51 6.67 4.16
C MET A 64 1.60 6.88 2.95
N ILE A 65 2.03 6.43 1.78
CA ILE A 65 1.31 6.55 0.51
C ILE A 65 0.91 5.15 0.07
N ASN A 66 -0.39 4.89 0.03
CA ASN A 66 -0.98 3.62 -0.37
C ASN A 66 -1.82 3.75 -1.65
N TYR A 67 -2.21 2.62 -2.25
CA TYR A 67 -3.05 2.56 -3.46
C TYR A 67 -2.53 3.46 -4.60
N ASN A 68 -1.22 3.43 -4.86
CA ASN A 68 -0.57 4.25 -5.90
C ASN A 68 -0.84 5.76 -5.75
N GLY A 69 -0.97 6.26 -4.51
CA GLY A 69 -1.23 7.67 -4.23
C GLY A 69 -2.69 8.03 -3.99
N ALA A 70 -3.62 7.08 -4.12
CA ALA A 70 -5.03 7.34 -3.85
C ALA A 70 -5.34 7.52 -2.36
N TYR A 71 -4.46 7.07 -1.47
CA TYR A 71 -4.59 7.23 -0.03
C TYR A 71 -3.25 7.62 0.61
N ILE A 72 -3.20 8.81 1.20
CA ILE A 72 -2.06 9.32 1.96
C ILE A 72 -2.53 9.56 3.38
N HIS A 73 -1.87 8.93 4.35
CA HIS A 73 -2.23 9.04 5.75
C HIS A 73 -0.97 8.93 6.63
N SER A 74 -1.10 9.24 7.90
CA SER A 74 -0.01 9.06 8.87
C SER A 74 -0.46 8.06 9.93
N PRO A 75 0.07 6.82 9.95
CA PRO A 75 -0.37 5.79 10.89
C PRO A 75 -0.17 6.17 12.36
N ASN A 76 0.85 6.97 12.66
CA ASN A 76 1.23 7.36 14.02
C ASN A 76 0.77 8.77 14.41
N ASP A 77 0.21 9.56 13.48
CA ASP A 77 -0.27 10.92 13.75
C ASP A 77 -1.78 11.03 13.51
N LYS A 78 -2.54 11.00 14.60
CA LYS A 78 -4.01 11.12 14.56
C LYS A 78 -4.50 12.51 14.14
N GLN A 79 -3.64 13.54 14.14
CA GLN A 79 -4.00 14.89 13.71
C GLN A 79 -3.77 15.09 12.21
N PHE A 80 -3.05 14.18 11.56
CA PHE A 80 -2.85 14.22 10.12
C PHE A 80 -4.19 14.03 9.39
N ILE A 81 -4.53 14.98 8.54
CA ILE A 81 -5.75 14.90 7.72
C ILE A 81 -5.45 14.05 6.49
N PRO A 82 -6.02 12.84 6.36
CA PRO A 82 -5.73 11.98 5.24
C PRO A 82 -6.19 12.59 3.89
N LEU A 83 -5.38 12.41 2.86
CA LEU A 83 -5.79 12.64 1.49
C LEU A 83 -6.31 11.33 0.91
N LYS A 84 -7.57 11.34 0.46
CA LYS A 84 -8.23 10.15 -0.08
C LYS A 84 -8.93 10.47 -1.38
N LYS A 85 -8.67 9.67 -2.41
CA LYS A 85 -9.37 9.68 -3.68
C LYS A 85 -10.01 8.32 -3.91
N THR A 86 -11.30 8.31 -4.12
CA THR A 86 -12.10 7.10 -4.35
C THR A 86 -12.73 7.14 -5.72
N ILE A 87 -13.01 5.96 -6.27
CA ILE A 87 -13.84 5.81 -7.46
C ILE A 87 -15.29 5.97 -7.05
N ASP A 88 -16.08 6.66 -7.87
CA ASP A 88 -17.52 6.79 -7.66
C ASP A 88 -18.21 5.43 -7.81
N LYS A 89 -19.14 5.13 -6.90
CA LYS A 89 -19.89 3.85 -6.93
C LYS A 89 -20.70 3.68 -8.20
N GLY A 90 -21.26 4.76 -8.74
CA GLY A 90 -22.04 4.75 -9.99
C GLY A 90 -21.19 4.30 -11.17
N PHE A 91 -19.92 4.71 -11.22
CA PHE A 91 -19.00 4.27 -12.27
C PHE A 91 -18.76 2.74 -12.25
N ILE A 92 -18.66 2.14 -11.07
CA ILE A 92 -18.46 0.68 -10.95
C ILE A 92 -19.70 -0.06 -11.46
N ILE A 93 -20.91 0.42 -11.11
CA ILE A 93 -22.17 -0.16 -11.56
C ILE A 93 -22.30 -0.02 -13.08
N GLU A 94 -21.98 1.15 -13.62
CA GLU A 94 -22.00 1.39 -15.06
C GLU A 94 -21.03 0.47 -15.81
N LEU A 95 -19.84 0.30 -15.29
CA LEU A 95 -18.82 -0.59 -15.84
C LEU A 95 -19.29 -2.05 -15.84
N GLU A 96 -19.93 -2.50 -14.76
CA GLU A 96 -20.51 -3.84 -14.68
C GLU A 96 -21.65 -4.03 -15.70
N ASN A 97 -22.55 -3.06 -15.83
CA ASN A 97 -23.63 -3.12 -16.79
C ASN A 97 -23.15 -3.18 -18.24
N GLN A 98 -22.09 -2.46 -18.57
CA GLN A 98 -21.55 -2.40 -19.93
C GLN A 98 -20.66 -3.57 -20.30
N LEU A 99 -19.85 -4.05 -19.36
CA LEU A 99 -18.75 -4.99 -19.61
C LEU A 99 -18.79 -6.25 -18.73
N GLY A 100 -19.82 -6.44 -17.90
CA GLY A 100 -19.88 -7.51 -16.89
C GLY A 100 -19.63 -8.91 -17.45
N ASN A 101 -20.12 -9.20 -18.65
CA ASN A 101 -19.90 -10.49 -19.34
C ASN A 101 -18.45 -10.69 -19.83
N HIS A 102 -17.63 -9.64 -19.85
CA HIS A 102 -16.24 -9.68 -20.28
C HIS A 102 -15.26 -9.83 -19.10
N PHE A 103 -15.74 -9.61 -17.87
CA PHE A 103 -14.90 -9.76 -16.68
C PHE A 103 -14.84 -11.21 -16.21
N LYS A 104 -13.64 -11.74 -16.04
CA LYS A 104 -13.43 -13.04 -15.39
C LYS A 104 -13.53 -12.95 -13.87
N SER A 105 -13.15 -11.82 -13.31
CA SER A 105 -13.23 -11.50 -11.89
C SER A 105 -13.11 -9.99 -11.72
N VAL A 106 -13.78 -9.45 -10.72
CA VAL A 106 -13.66 -8.05 -10.32
C VAL A 106 -13.32 -8.02 -8.83
N MET A 107 -12.33 -7.22 -8.46
CA MET A 107 -11.98 -6.97 -7.08
C MET A 107 -12.13 -5.49 -6.79
N ALA A 108 -12.87 -5.15 -5.75
CA ALA A 108 -13.02 -3.80 -5.23
C ALA A 108 -12.49 -3.75 -3.80
N GLU A 109 -11.68 -2.75 -3.50
CA GLU A 109 -11.06 -2.58 -2.19
C GLU A 109 -11.54 -1.32 -1.51
N THR A 110 -11.78 -1.42 -0.20
CA THR A 110 -11.87 -0.29 0.73
C THR A 110 -10.61 -0.27 1.61
N GLU A 111 -10.57 0.62 2.60
CA GLU A 111 -9.46 0.63 3.57
C GLU A 111 -9.32 -0.70 4.32
N ASP A 112 -10.46 -1.30 4.70
CA ASP A 112 -10.52 -2.44 5.61
C ASP A 112 -10.98 -3.73 4.94
N GLU A 113 -11.65 -3.66 3.78
CA GLU A 113 -12.34 -4.80 3.18
C GLU A 113 -12.00 -4.96 1.70
N VAL A 114 -12.09 -6.21 1.25
CA VAL A 114 -11.95 -6.60 -0.15
C VAL A 114 -13.25 -7.29 -0.58
N PHE A 115 -13.83 -6.82 -1.65
CA PHE A 115 -15.01 -7.41 -2.28
C PHE A 115 -14.60 -8.08 -3.57
N VAL A 116 -14.95 -9.35 -3.73
CA VAL A 116 -14.62 -10.12 -4.93
C VAL A 116 -15.92 -10.59 -5.60
N TYR A 117 -16.10 -10.22 -6.85
CA TYR A 117 -17.17 -10.69 -7.70
C TYR A 117 -16.63 -11.69 -8.73
N ASN A 118 -17.39 -12.77 -9.00
CA ASN A 118 -16.92 -13.89 -9.83
C ASN A 118 -15.56 -14.43 -9.35
N ASN A 119 -15.55 -14.92 -8.14
CA ASN A 119 -14.34 -15.40 -7.49
C ASN A 119 -13.64 -16.48 -8.32
N ASN A 120 -12.49 -16.13 -8.89
CA ASN A 120 -11.58 -17.09 -9.47
C ASN A 120 -10.65 -17.61 -8.36
N PRO A 121 -10.75 -18.91 -7.96
CA PRO A 121 -9.94 -19.43 -6.85
C PRO A 121 -8.43 -19.24 -7.03
N LYS A 122 -7.93 -19.20 -8.27
CA LYS A 122 -6.51 -18.96 -8.55
C LYS A 122 -6.12 -17.51 -8.30
N LEU A 123 -7.00 -16.56 -8.60
CA LEU A 123 -6.75 -15.13 -8.34
C LEU A 123 -6.95 -14.82 -6.87
N SER A 124 -8.02 -15.30 -6.25
CA SER A 124 -8.24 -15.08 -4.82
C SER A 124 -7.13 -15.70 -3.97
N ALA A 125 -6.68 -16.92 -4.26
CA ALA A 125 -5.55 -17.51 -3.57
C ALA A 125 -4.27 -16.65 -3.71
N TYR A 126 -4.04 -16.05 -4.88
CA TYR A 126 -2.89 -15.16 -5.09
C TYR A 126 -2.97 -13.90 -4.24
N PHE A 127 -4.13 -13.25 -4.14
CA PHE A 127 -4.31 -12.02 -3.35
C PHE A 127 -4.47 -12.32 -1.85
N TRP A 128 -5.26 -13.33 -1.47
CA TRP A 128 -5.49 -13.67 -0.07
C TRP A 128 -4.27 -14.24 0.63
N GLN A 129 -3.48 -15.11 -0.01
CA GLN A 129 -2.25 -15.65 0.58
C GLN A 129 -1.18 -14.57 0.80
N LYS A 130 -1.24 -13.45 0.08
CA LYS A 130 -0.26 -12.37 0.20
C LYS A 130 -0.64 -11.30 1.22
N GLU A 131 -1.92 -11.16 1.56
CA GLU A 131 -2.41 -10.08 2.41
C GLU A 131 -2.71 -10.51 3.85
N PHE A 132 -2.84 -11.81 4.11
CA PHE A 132 -3.33 -12.34 5.38
C PHE A 132 -2.34 -13.27 6.13
N GLN A 133 -1.07 -13.33 5.73
CA GLN A 133 -0.04 -14.04 6.49
C GLN A 133 0.78 -13.07 7.35
#